data_4e687a724368224dc9b2169b88637114
#
_entry.id   4e687a724368224dc9b2169b88637114
#
_cell.length_a   1.000
_cell.length_b   1.000
_cell.length_c   1.000
_cell.angle_alpha   90.00
_cell.angle_beta   90.00
_cell.angle_gamma   90.00
#
_symmetry.space_group_name_H-M   'P 1'
#
loop_
_entity.id
_entity.type
_entity.pdbx_description
1 polymer ?
#
loop_
_entity_poly.entity_id
_entity_poly.type
_entity_poly.pdbx_seq_one_letter_code
_entity_poly.pdbx_strand_id
1 'polypeptide(L)'
;MKPRIPLITIALCGLAVTMCTKPQSNHRSISVSIAPLQYITEQIADSDFRINVLVPSGASPETYEPSPAQMQQVAKSQFYIHTGLIDFERNLEQAIRNNMPDVQQINVSEGVELIAGDCGHNHQNNSEKLAHDHEDSTTHGHTHAQGVDPHIWNSPRAVKQIAATIYEALARQYPDSIRYKNNYHRFISRLDSLDSELTALFGPNTRHAFIIYHPALTYLARDYGLQQIALENEGKEPSAEHMRRIIDTARNLNLTKLFYQRQFSKSTVDALARELKIPAVPIDPLAPDVINNTLEISKLIAQP
;
A
#
# COMPACT_ATOMS: atom_id res chain seq x y z
N MET A 1 -43.78 49.13 -72.48
CA MET A 1 -42.82 48.10 -72.32
C MET A 1 -42.26 48.15 -70.92
N LYS A 2 -42.61 47.24 -70.02
CA LYS A 2 -42.06 47.15 -68.62
C LYS A 2 -41.10 45.95 -68.56
N PRO A 3 -39.89 46.14 -67.99
CA PRO A 3 -38.95 44.97 -67.82
C PRO A 3 -39.39 44.11 -66.67
N ARG A 4 -39.38 42.82 -66.92
CA ARG A 4 -39.53 41.72 -65.91
C ARG A 4 -38.18 41.42 -65.28
N ILE A 5 -38.04 41.60 -63.97
CA ILE A 5 -36.89 41.16 -63.17
C ILE A 5 -37.11 39.70 -62.74
N PRO A 6 -36.15 38.79 -62.96
CA PRO A 6 -36.28 37.41 -62.45
C PRO A 6 -35.91 37.33 -60.95
N LEU A 7 -36.79 36.69 -60.23
CA LEU A 7 -36.56 36.34 -58.81
C LEU A 7 -35.55 35.17 -58.71
N ILE A 8 -34.34 35.45 -58.18
CA ILE A 8 -33.37 34.43 -57.89
C ILE A 8 -33.66 33.89 -56.48
N THR A 9 -34.13 32.63 -56.38
CA THR A 9 -34.34 31.93 -55.13
C THR A 9 -33.01 31.34 -54.69
N ILE A 10 -32.41 31.90 -53.62
CA ILE A 10 -31.21 31.36 -52.99
C ILE A 10 -31.67 30.27 -52.03
N ALA A 11 -31.43 29.00 -52.40
CA ALA A 11 -31.58 27.88 -51.48
C ALA A 11 -30.43 27.85 -50.49
N LEU A 12 -30.71 28.17 -49.25
CA LEU A 12 -29.77 28.10 -48.14
C LEU A 12 -29.70 26.63 -47.69
N CYS A 13 -28.67 25.92 -48.14
CA CYS A 13 -28.39 24.54 -47.70
C CYS A 13 -27.74 24.61 -46.31
N GLY A 14 -28.56 24.42 -45.25
CA GLY A 14 -28.08 24.33 -43.88
C GLY A 14 -27.30 23.03 -43.67
N LEU A 15 -25.98 23.10 -43.60
CA LEU A 15 -25.11 22.03 -43.14
C LEU A 15 -25.35 21.81 -41.64
N ALA A 16 -26.18 20.83 -41.28
CA ALA A 16 -26.27 20.35 -39.89
C ALA A 16 -24.99 19.56 -39.56
N VAL A 17 -24.02 20.22 -38.91
CA VAL A 17 -22.85 19.55 -38.30
C VAL A 17 -23.35 18.84 -37.05
N THR A 18 -23.71 17.58 -37.20
CA THR A 18 -23.92 16.67 -36.06
C THR A 18 -22.55 16.43 -35.38
N MET A 19 -22.23 17.24 -34.37
CA MET A 19 -21.16 16.90 -33.44
C MET A 19 -21.57 15.60 -32.73
N CYS A 20 -21.00 14.48 -33.17
CA CYS A 20 -20.93 13.26 -32.36
C CYS A 20 -20.07 13.56 -31.12
N THR A 21 -20.68 14.11 -30.09
CA THR A 21 -20.09 14.01 -28.74
C THR A 21 -20.13 12.54 -28.37
N LYS A 22 -18.95 11.87 -28.40
CA LYS A 22 -18.81 10.57 -27.72
C LYS A 22 -19.39 10.75 -26.32
N PRO A 23 -20.30 9.87 -25.87
CA PRO A 23 -20.76 9.91 -24.51
C PRO A 23 -19.50 9.83 -23.64
N GLN A 24 -19.20 10.87 -22.89
CA GLN A 24 -18.18 10.87 -21.87
C GLN A 24 -18.70 9.86 -20.85
N SER A 25 -18.15 8.65 -20.90
CA SER A 25 -18.48 7.63 -19.93
C SER A 25 -18.15 8.23 -18.57
N ASN A 26 -19.20 8.52 -17.81
CA ASN A 26 -19.11 9.02 -16.43
C ASN A 26 -18.63 7.84 -15.58
N HIS A 27 -17.40 7.37 -15.84
CA HIS A 27 -16.78 6.34 -15.03
C HIS A 27 -16.56 6.94 -13.64
N ARG A 28 -17.26 6.36 -12.68
CA ARG A 28 -17.00 6.60 -11.27
C ARG A 28 -15.52 6.35 -11.02
N SER A 29 -14.88 7.19 -10.24
CA SER A 29 -13.45 7.01 -9.94
C SER A 29 -13.21 6.80 -8.45
N ILE A 30 -12.20 6.00 -8.17
CA ILE A 30 -11.63 5.78 -6.84
C ILE A 30 -10.15 6.17 -6.92
N SER A 31 -9.66 6.91 -5.95
CA SER A 31 -8.22 7.09 -5.75
C SER A 31 -7.75 6.18 -4.62
N VAL A 32 -6.63 5.52 -4.81
CA VAL A 32 -6.00 4.66 -3.80
C VAL A 32 -4.57 5.12 -3.56
N SER A 33 -4.06 4.97 -2.36
CA SER A 33 -2.70 5.40 -2.03
C SER A 33 -1.63 4.55 -2.73
N ILE A 34 -1.77 3.24 -2.72
CA ILE A 34 -0.77 2.27 -3.19
C ILE A 34 -1.38 1.19 -4.09
N ALA A 35 -0.55 0.56 -4.93
CA ALA A 35 -0.97 -0.43 -5.90
C ALA A 35 -1.64 -1.71 -5.29
N PRO A 36 -1.22 -2.23 -4.12
CA PRO A 36 -1.95 -3.30 -3.43
C PRO A 36 -3.43 -2.98 -3.19
N LEU A 37 -3.76 -1.74 -2.80
CA LEU A 37 -5.15 -1.33 -2.57
C LEU A 37 -5.95 -1.23 -3.87
N GLN A 38 -5.30 -0.90 -5.00
CA GLN A 38 -5.94 -0.99 -6.32
C GLN A 38 -6.42 -2.41 -6.58
N TYR A 39 -5.51 -3.39 -6.48
CA TYR A 39 -5.85 -4.78 -6.74
C TYR A 39 -6.99 -5.28 -5.85
N ILE A 40 -6.92 -5.02 -4.53
CA ILE A 40 -7.97 -5.43 -3.59
C ILE A 40 -9.32 -4.80 -3.97
N THR A 41 -9.32 -3.51 -4.32
CA THR A 41 -10.53 -2.80 -4.74
C THR A 41 -11.10 -3.39 -6.03
N GLU A 42 -10.25 -3.70 -7.03
CA GLU A 42 -10.65 -4.33 -8.30
C GLU A 42 -11.24 -5.73 -8.09
N GLN A 43 -10.72 -6.51 -7.13
CA GLN A 43 -11.29 -7.83 -6.80
C GLN A 43 -12.73 -7.74 -6.29
N ILE A 44 -13.14 -6.62 -5.70
CA ILE A 44 -14.48 -6.41 -5.14
C ILE A 44 -15.38 -5.65 -6.10
N ALA A 45 -14.91 -4.51 -6.60
CA ALA A 45 -15.67 -3.58 -7.43
C ALA A 45 -15.72 -3.96 -8.93
N ASP A 46 -14.80 -4.86 -9.36
CA ASP A 46 -14.61 -5.21 -10.77
C ASP A 46 -14.30 -3.95 -11.61
N SER A 47 -14.88 -3.82 -12.79
CA SER A 47 -14.68 -2.71 -13.74
C SER A 47 -15.60 -1.50 -13.52
N ASP A 48 -16.32 -1.42 -12.40
CA ASP A 48 -17.29 -0.34 -12.16
C ASP A 48 -16.65 1.03 -11.93
N PHE A 49 -15.37 1.03 -11.56
CA PHE A 49 -14.63 2.24 -11.25
C PHE A 49 -13.34 2.32 -12.05
N ARG A 50 -12.97 3.56 -12.40
CA ARG A 50 -11.60 3.89 -12.77
C ARG A 50 -10.81 4.09 -11.49
N ILE A 51 -9.78 3.30 -11.26
CA ILE A 51 -8.94 3.41 -10.06
C ILE A 51 -7.66 4.17 -10.40
N ASN A 52 -7.37 5.22 -9.63
CA ASN A 52 -6.16 6.03 -9.75
C ASN A 52 -5.24 5.69 -8.57
N VAL A 53 -4.04 5.22 -8.85
CA VAL A 53 -3.02 4.94 -7.82
C VAL A 53 -2.15 6.18 -7.64
N LEU A 54 -1.94 6.61 -6.40
CA LEU A 54 -1.12 7.79 -6.10
C LEU A 54 0.37 7.48 -6.18
N VAL A 55 0.84 6.47 -5.44
CA VAL A 55 2.26 6.09 -5.44
C VAL A 55 2.58 5.31 -6.72
N PRO A 56 3.39 5.85 -7.64
CA PRO A 56 3.74 5.17 -8.88
C PRO A 56 4.66 3.98 -8.60
N SER A 57 4.67 3.01 -9.53
CA SER A 57 5.57 1.86 -9.44
C SER A 57 7.04 2.30 -9.30
N GLY A 58 7.74 1.69 -8.35
CA GLY A 58 9.15 1.96 -8.06
C GLY A 58 9.41 3.15 -7.12
N ALA A 59 8.39 3.92 -6.74
CA ALA A 59 8.52 4.94 -5.70
C ALA A 59 8.33 4.33 -4.30
N SER A 60 9.00 4.93 -3.30
CA SER A 60 8.75 4.59 -1.89
C SER A 60 7.55 5.37 -1.37
N PRO A 61 6.53 4.72 -0.81
CA PRO A 61 5.40 5.41 -0.22
C PRO A 61 5.78 6.26 1.02
N GLU A 62 6.86 5.91 1.71
CA GLU A 62 7.29 6.61 2.94
C GLU A 62 7.82 8.03 2.66
N THR A 63 8.37 8.26 1.46
CA THR A 63 8.92 9.56 1.06
C THR A 63 8.14 10.21 -0.07
N TYR A 64 6.93 9.68 -0.35
CA TYR A 64 6.12 10.14 -1.47
C TYR A 64 5.31 11.39 -1.12
N GLU A 65 5.20 12.29 -2.10
CA GLU A 65 4.33 13.47 -2.04
C GLU A 65 3.47 13.54 -3.32
N PRO A 66 2.13 13.57 -3.20
CA PRO A 66 1.25 13.66 -4.36
C PRO A 66 1.41 14.98 -5.11
N SER A 67 1.50 14.89 -6.44
CA SER A 67 1.54 16.06 -7.30
C SER A 67 0.19 16.81 -7.32
N PRO A 68 0.17 18.11 -7.71
CA PRO A 68 -1.09 18.87 -7.87
C PRO A 68 -2.09 18.22 -8.83
N ALA A 69 -1.60 17.54 -9.88
CA ALA A 69 -2.45 16.82 -10.83
C ALA A 69 -3.13 15.61 -10.16
N GLN A 70 -2.44 14.90 -9.30
CA GLN A 70 -3.00 13.79 -8.53
C GLN A 70 -4.00 14.28 -7.48
N MET A 71 -3.72 15.41 -6.82
CA MET A 71 -4.69 16.05 -5.92
C MET A 71 -6.01 16.41 -6.64
N GLN A 72 -5.92 16.88 -7.89
CA GLN A 72 -7.11 17.12 -8.71
C GLN A 72 -7.84 15.82 -9.09
N GLN A 73 -7.13 14.71 -9.26
CA GLN A 73 -7.75 13.40 -9.50
C GLN A 73 -8.47 12.89 -8.24
N VAL A 74 -7.85 13.04 -7.06
CA VAL A 74 -8.49 12.73 -5.79
C VAL A 74 -9.77 13.54 -5.60
N ALA A 75 -9.74 14.85 -5.84
CA ALA A 75 -10.90 15.74 -5.71
C ALA A 75 -12.08 15.36 -6.63
N LYS A 76 -11.83 14.60 -7.70
CA LYS A 76 -12.86 14.08 -8.63
C LYS A 76 -13.27 12.63 -8.33
N SER A 77 -12.61 11.99 -7.36
CA SER A 77 -12.91 10.62 -6.97
C SER A 77 -14.09 10.56 -6.01
N GLN A 78 -14.86 9.50 -6.10
CA GLN A 78 -15.95 9.23 -5.16
C GLN A 78 -15.40 8.74 -3.81
N PHE A 79 -14.34 7.93 -3.87
CA PHE A 79 -13.66 7.40 -2.69
C PHE A 79 -12.15 7.68 -2.77
N TYR A 80 -11.57 7.91 -1.61
CA TYR A 80 -10.14 7.80 -1.36
C TYR A 80 -9.88 6.65 -0.37
N ILE A 81 -9.18 5.61 -0.83
CA ILE A 81 -8.87 4.41 -0.04
C ILE A 81 -7.39 4.46 0.34
N HIS A 82 -7.12 4.37 1.64
CA HIS A 82 -5.78 4.53 2.19
C HIS A 82 -5.63 3.72 3.48
N THR A 83 -4.39 3.50 3.91
CA THR A 83 -4.11 2.81 5.18
C THR A 83 -4.20 3.76 6.37
N GLY A 84 -3.97 5.06 6.18
CA GLY A 84 -3.85 6.05 7.25
C GLY A 84 -2.56 5.91 8.07
N LEU A 85 -1.66 5.03 7.67
CA LEU A 85 -0.43 4.70 8.40
C LEU A 85 0.82 5.37 7.80
N ILE A 86 0.75 5.84 6.55
CA ILE A 86 1.83 6.48 5.82
C ILE A 86 1.69 8.00 5.95
N ASP A 87 2.80 8.73 6.06
CA ASP A 87 2.79 10.17 6.33
C ASP A 87 2.00 10.99 5.31
N PHE A 88 2.23 10.76 4.01
CA PHE A 88 1.49 11.51 2.99
C PHE A 88 -0.02 11.21 3.01
N GLU A 89 -0.43 10.00 3.41
CA GLU A 89 -1.85 9.63 3.52
C GLU A 89 -2.54 10.47 4.60
N ARG A 90 -1.91 10.65 5.77
CA ARG A 90 -2.43 11.47 6.87
C ARG A 90 -2.58 12.94 6.48
N ASN A 91 -1.56 13.47 5.76
CA ASN A 91 -1.61 14.83 5.24
C ASN A 91 -2.74 14.99 4.22
N LEU A 92 -2.90 14.03 3.32
CA LEU A 92 -3.94 14.03 2.30
C LEU A 92 -5.34 13.85 2.93
N GLU A 93 -5.48 12.98 3.91
CA GLU A 93 -6.73 12.77 4.67
C GLU A 93 -7.22 14.07 5.30
N GLN A 94 -6.33 14.85 5.90
CA GLN A 94 -6.67 16.17 6.45
C GLN A 94 -7.03 17.17 5.34
N ALA A 95 -6.30 17.19 4.23
CA ALA A 95 -6.60 18.05 3.10
C ALA A 95 -7.97 17.74 2.47
N ILE A 96 -8.34 16.46 2.36
CA ILE A 96 -9.65 16.01 1.88
C ILE A 96 -10.75 16.49 2.83
N ARG A 97 -10.63 16.26 4.13
CA ARG A 97 -11.60 16.73 5.13
C ARG A 97 -11.88 18.24 5.02
N ASN A 98 -10.84 19.02 4.78
CA ASN A 98 -10.94 20.48 4.75
C ASN A 98 -11.44 21.05 3.41
N ASN A 99 -11.09 20.41 2.28
CA ASN A 99 -11.23 21.03 0.97
C ASN A 99 -12.00 20.19 -0.07
N MET A 100 -12.34 18.93 0.21
CA MET A 100 -12.93 17.97 -0.74
C MET A 100 -14.09 17.19 -0.08
N PRO A 101 -15.17 17.88 0.37
CA PRO A 101 -16.23 17.26 1.19
C PRO A 101 -17.00 16.14 0.48
N ASP A 102 -16.97 16.10 -0.85
CA ASP A 102 -17.64 15.08 -1.64
C ASP A 102 -16.85 13.77 -1.76
N VAL A 103 -15.58 13.75 -1.36
CA VAL A 103 -14.71 12.58 -1.40
C VAL A 103 -14.87 11.79 -0.11
N GLN A 104 -15.42 10.59 -0.20
CA GLN A 104 -15.53 9.68 0.95
C GLN A 104 -14.17 9.01 1.22
N GLN A 105 -13.71 9.09 2.45
CA GLN A 105 -12.45 8.47 2.87
C GLN A 105 -12.72 7.09 3.47
N ILE A 106 -11.90 6.10 3.08
CA ILE A 106 -11.94 4.73 3.57
C ILE A 106 -10.56 4.39 4.11
N ASN A 107 -10.44 4.41 5.44
CA ASN A 107 -9.24 3.95 6.13
C ASN A 107 -9.31 2.43 6.31
N VAL A 108 -8.46 1.69 5.58
CA VAL A 108 -8.49 0.22 5.60
C VAL A 108 -7.68 -0.40 6.71
N SER A 109 -6.99 0.38 7.55
CA SER A 109 -6.34 -0.15 8.76
C SER A 109 -7.33 -0.36 9.91
N GLU A 110 -8.55 0.16 9.80
CA GLU A 110 -9.59 -0.04 10.80
C GLU A 110 -9.90 -1.53 10.96
N GLY A 111 -9.79 -2.02 12.19
CA GLY A 111 -10.00 -3.44 12.53
C GLY A 111 -8.81 -4.36 12.25
N VAL A 112 -7.71 -3.88 11.67
CA VAL A 112 -6.46 -4.62 11.56
C VAL A 112 -5.72 -4.54 12.91
N GLU A 113 -5.23 -5.69 13.40
CA GLU A 113 -4.34 -5.71 14.55
C GLU A 113 -2.97 -5.16 14.16
N LEU A 114 -2.72 -3.91 14.56
CA LEU A 114 -1.52 -3.17 14.19
C LEU A 114 -0.32 -3.61 15.03
N ILE A 115 0.85 -3.65 14.39
CA ILE A 115 2.14 -3.94 15.03
C ILE A 115 2.85 -2.62 15.31
N ALA A 116 3.36 -2.46 16.54
CA ALA A 116 4.23 -1.34 16.85
C ALA A 116 5.46 -1.40 15.93
N GLY A 117 5.76 -0.30 15.26
CA GLY A 117 6.99 -0.16 14.49
C GLY A 117 8.18 -0.26 15.43
N ASP A 118 9.22 -0.97 15.02
CA ASP A 118 10.43 -1.14 15.81
C ASP A 118 11.26 0.16 15.73
N CYS A 119 10.89 1.13 16.58
CA CYS A 119 11.75 2.28 16.85
C CYS A 119 12.88 1.80 17.76
N GLY A 120 13.72 0.88 17.31
CA GLY A 120 15.05 0.54 17.80
C GLY A 120 15.35 0.53 19.31
N HIS A 121 14.36 0.46 20.17
CA HIS A 121 14.54 0.40 21.62
C HIS A 121 14.18 -0.97 22.16
N ASN A 122 15.19 -1.81 22.22
CA ASN A 122 15.16 -3.05 23.01
C ASN A 122 15.12 -2.65 24.50
N HIS A 123 13.94 -2.34 25.02
CA HIS A 123 13.75 -2.23 26.45
C HIS A 123 13.74 -3.63 27.06
N GLN A 124 14.93 -4.11 27.40
CA GLN A 124 15.05 -5.06 28.50
C GLN A 124 14.39 -4.39 29.73
N ASN A 125 13.33 -5.06 30.22
CA ASN A 125 12.70 -4.72 31.47
C ASN A 125 13.74 -4.56 32.58
N ASN A 126 14.01 -3.34 32.97
CA ASN A 126 14.50 -3.00 34.29
C ASN A 126 13.56 -1.94 34.88
N SER A 127 12.70 -2.43 35.75
CA SER A 127 11.85 -1.62 36.61
C SER A 127 12.73 -0.89 37.61
N GLU A 128 13.00 0.37 37.37
CA GLU A 128 13.36 1.30 38.45
C GLU A 128 12.67 2.64 38.22
N LYS A 129 11.75 2.92 39.16
CA LYS A 129 11.10 4.21 39.35
C LYS A 129 12.12 5.25 39.74
N LEU A 130 12.21 6.36 39.02
CA LEU A 130 12.56 7.65 39.60
C LEU A 130 11.69 8.73 38.97
N ALA A 131 10.91 9.35 39.84
CA ALA A 131 10.11 10.55 39.57
C ALA A 131 11.04 11.76 39.49
N HIS A 132 10.89 12.58 38.47
CA HIS A 132 11.22 14.01 38.53
C HIS A 132 10.24 14.79 37.65
N ASP A 133 9.46 15.64 38.35
CA ASP A 133 8.71 16.76 37.80
C ASP A 133 9.63 17.76 37.10
N HIS A 134 9.29 18.21 35.92
CA HIS A 134 9.53 19.59 35.45
C HIS A 134 8.48 19.99 34.43
N GLU A 135 7.75 21.04 34.78
CA GLU A 135 6.82 21.79 33.97
C GLU A 135 7.49 22.55 32.81
N ASP A 136 6.66 22.75 31.80
CA ASP A 136 6.59 23.89 30.89
C ASP A 136 7.60 23.99 29.71
N SER A 137 7.10 23.68 28.51
CA SER A 137 7.20 24.63 27.39
C SER A 137 6.35 24.16 26.18
N THR A 138 5.46 25.03 25.77
CA THR A 138 4.66 25.00 24.56
C THR A 138 5.53 24.85 23.32
N THR A 139 5.52 23.70 22.69
CA THR A 139 5.98 23.51 21.33
C THR A 139 4.91 22.74 20.57
N HIS A 140 4.49 23.26 19.42
CA HIS A 140 3.56 22.65 18.49
C HIS A 140 4.04 21.25 18.14
N GLY A 141 3.51 20.26 18.84
CA GLY A 141 3.81 18.86 18.63
C GLY A 141 3.09 18.40 17.37
N HIS A 142 3.85 18.20 16.30
CA HIS A 142 3.49 17.23 15.29
C HIS A 142 3.50 15.87 15.98
N THR A 143 2.31 15.38 16.36
CA THR A 143 2.16 14.00 16.82
C THR A 143 2.35 13.11 15.60
N HIS A 144 3.60 12.74 15.34
CA HIS A 144 3.90 11.59 14.53
C HIS A 144 3.15 10.41 15.17
N ALA A 145 2.42 9.61 14.39
CA ALA A 145 2.06 8.28 14.82
C ALA A 145 3.35 7.46 14.89
N GLN A 146 4.19 7.79 15.87
CA GLN A 146 5.45 7.13 16.14
C GLN A 146 5.12 5.70 16.51
N GLY A 147 5.53 4.78 15.66
CA GLY A 147 5.67 3.42 16.05
C GLY A 147 4.59 2.44 15.60
N VAL A 148 3.96 2.61 14.45
CA VAL A 148 3.13 1.57 13.81
C VAL A 148 3.71 1.22 12.46
N ASP A 149 3.94 -0.09 12.22
CA ASP A 149 4.37 -0.60 10.92
C ASP A 149 3.22 -0.44 9.91
N PRO A 150 3.43 0.25 8.77
CA PRO A 150 2.37 0.53 7.80
C PRO A 150 2.05 -0.64 6.86
N HIS A 151 2.88 -1.69 6.80
CA HIS A 151 2.90 -2.69 5.73
C HIS A 151 1.84 -3.78 5.86
N ILE A 152 0.61 -3.42 6.27
CA ILE A 152 -0.52 -4.34 6.53
C ILE A 152 -0.92 -5.17 5.31
N TRP A 153 -0.68 -4.67 4.08
CA TRP A 153 -1.08 -5.34 2.83
C TRP A 153 -0.23 -6.57 2.47
N ASN A 154 0.86 -6.83 3.21
CA ASN A 154 1.75 -7.96 2.97
C ASN A 154 1.39 -9.21 3.78
N SER A 155 0.24 -9.22 4.47
CA SER A 155 -0.29 -10.39 5.15
C SER A 155 -1.68 -10.76 4.63
N PRO A 156 -1.93 -12.01 4.23
CA PRO A 156 -3.26 -12.46 3.82
C PRO A 156 -4.33 -12.24 4.88
N ARG A 157 -3.97 -12.38 6.17
CA ARG A 157 -4.90 -12.18 7.29
C ARG A 157 -5.32 -10.73 7.43
N ALA A 158 -4.37 -9.79 7.31
CA ALA A 158 -4.68 -8.37 7.30
C ALA A 158 -5.43 -7.96 6.03
N VAL A 159 -5.09 -8.53 4.86
CA VAL A 159 -5.79 -8.28 3.59
C VAL A 159 -7.26 -8.69 3.65
N LYS A 160 -7.63 -9.73 4.40
CA LYS A 160 -9.05 -10.09 4.62
C LYS A 160 -9.82 -8.95 5.30
N GLN A 161 -9.21 -8.31 6.31
CA GLN A 161 -9.82 -7.16 7.00
C GLN A 161 -9.90 -5.93 6.08
N ILE A 162 -8.83 -5.64 5.33
CA ILE A 162 -8.80 -4.58 4.31
C ILE A 162 -9.96 -4.78 3.31
N ALA A 163 -10.11 -6.00 2.79
CA ALA A 163 -11.17 -6.35 1.84
C ALA A 163 -12.56 -6.18 2.44
N ALA A 164 -12.76 -6.54 3.72
CA ALA A 164 -14.03 -6.36 4.43
C ALA A 164 -14.39 -4.88 4.53
N THR A 165 -13.45 -4.02 4.94
CA THR A 165 -13.65 -2.57 5.06
C THR A 165 -14.01 -1.93 3.71
N ILE A 166 -13.31 -2.31 2.63
CA ILE A 166 -13.65 -1.83 1.27
C ILE A 166 -15.02 -2.32 0.84
N TYR A 167 -15.33 -3.61 1.02
CA TYR A 167 -16.63 -4.18 0.67
C TYR A 167 -17.77 -3.48 1.41
N GLU A 168 -17.66 -3.27 2.72
CA GLU A 168 -18.67 -2.59 3.52
C GLU A 168 -18.92 -1.15 3.08
N ALA A 169 -17.88 -0.41 2.73
CA ALA A 169 -18.02 0.94 2.20
C ALA A 169 -18.76 0.96 0.86
N LEU A 170 -18.39 0.05 -0.06
CA LEU A 170 -19.06 -0.10 -1.35
C LEU A 170 -20.51 -0.58 -1.19
N ALA A 171 -20.77 -1.52 -0.28
CA ALA A 171 -22.12 -2.05 -0.03
C ALA A 171 -23.04 -0.99 0.59
N ARG A 172 -22.53 -0.12 1.46
CA ARG A 172 -23.30 1.03 1.99
C ARG A 172 -23.73 1.99 0.88
N GLN A 173 -22.82 2.26 -0.08
CA GLN A 173 -23.09 3.19 -1.18
C GLN A 173 -23.93 2.56 -2.29
N TYR A 174 -23.81 1.25 -2.49
CA TYR A 174 -24.46 0.49 -3.58
C TYR A 174 -25.12 -0.78 -3.03
N PRO A 175 -26.18 -0.65 -2.19
CA PRO A 175 -26.78 -1.78 -1.47
C PRO A 175 -27.37 -2.86 -2.39
N ASP A 176 -27.78 -2.50 -3.60
CA ASP A 176 -28.36 -3.42 -4.57
C ASP A 176 -27.31 -4.23 -5.37
N SER A 177 -26.02 -3.98 -5.15
CA SER A 177 -24.95 -4.67 -5.88
C SER A 177 -24.64 -6.03 -5.29
N ILE A 178 -25.43 -7.05 -5.66
CA ILE A 178 -25.12 -8.45 -5.32
C ILE A 178 -23.76 -8.90 -5.85
N ARG A 179 -23.25 -8.24 -6.92
CA ARG A 179 -21.96 -8.53 -7.53
C ARG A 179 -20.80 -8.25 -6.56
N TYR A 180 -20.81 -7.12 -5.84
CA TYR A 180 -19.76 -6.81 -4.87
C TYR A 180 -19.70 -7.84 -3.75
N LYS A 181 -20.85 -8.29 -3.25
CA LYS A 181 -20.94 -9.37 -2.27
C LYS A 181 -20.32 -10.67 -2.79
N ASN A 182 -20.69 -11.09 -4.00
CA ASN A 182 -20.19 -12.33 -4.60
C ASN A 182 -18.68 -12.25 -4.86
N ASN A 183 -18.20 -11.11 -5.36
CA ASN A 183 -16.79 -10.86 -5.62
C ASN A 183 -15.97 -10.87 -4.31
N TYR A 184 -16.46 -10.19 -3.27
CA TYR A 184 -15.85 -10.19 -1.95
C TYR A 184 -15.70 -11.63 -1.42
N HIS A 185 -16.76 -12.43 -1.40
CA HIS A 185 -16.67 -13.81 -0.92
C HIS A 185 -15.68 -14.66 -1.74
N ARG A 186 -15.65 -14.48 -3.06
CA ARG A 186 -14.67 -15.16 -3.92
C ARG A 186 -13.24 -14.75 -3.58
N PHE A 187 -13.01 -13.47 -3.34
CA PHE A 187 -11.70 -12.96 -2.96
C PHE A 187 -11.27 -13.49 -1.60
N ILE A 188 -12.17 -13.49 -0.60
CA ILE A 188 -11.89 -14.10 0.72
C ILE A 188 -11.52 -15.57 0.58
N SER A 189 -12.24 -16.36 -0.22
CA SER A 189 -11.90 -17.78 -0.43
C SER A 189 -10.51 -17.98 -1.02
N ARG A 190 -10.06 -17.08 -1.91
CA ARG A 190 -8.68 -17.10 -2.44
C ARG A 190 -7.65 -16.76 -1.38
N LEU A 191 -7.94 -15.81 -0.49
CA LEU A 191 -7.08 -15.45 0.64
C LEU A 191 -7.01 -16.58 1.67
N ASP A 192 -8.12 -17.31 1.91
CA ASP A 192 -8.14 -18.49 2.77
C ASP A 192 -7.27 -19.61 2.21
N SER A 193 -7.31 -19.81 0.90
CA SER A 193 -6.45 -20.78 0.21
C SER A 193 -4.97 -20.41 0.34
N LEU A 194 -4.64 -19.13 0.16
CA LEU A 194 -3.27 -18.62 0.35
C LEU A 194 -2.80 -18.79 1.80
N ASP A 195 -3.63 -18.41 2.79
CA ASP A 195 -3.31 -18.56 4.22
C ASP A 195 -3.00 -20.02 4.58
N SER A 196 -3.79 -20.95 4.02
CA SER A 196 -3.57 -22.39 4.18
C SER A 196 -2.26 -22.87 3.53
N GLU A 197 -1.96 -22.40 2.30
CA GLU A 197 -0.71 -22.73 1.60
C GLU A 197 0.52 -22.20 2.36
N LEU A 198 0.45 -20.95 2.88
CA LEU A 198 1.54 -20.38 3.65
C LEU A 198 1.72 -21.05 5.00
N THR A 199 0.63 -21.44 5.67
CA THR A 199 0.68 -22.22 6.91
C THR A 199 1.36 -23.58 6.69
N ALA A 200 1.11 -24.23 5.57
CA ALA A 200 1.78 -25.49 5.21
C ALA A 200 3.26 -25.27 4.83
N LEU A 201 3.56 -24.18 4.11
CA LEU A 201 4.90 -23.82 3.67
C LEU A 201 5.83 -23.52 4.84
N PHE A 202 5.37 -22.77 5.83
CA PHE A 202 6.09 -22.36 7.02
C PHE A 202 5.81 -23.27 8.24
N GLY A 203 5.49 -24.53 7.99
CA GLY A 203 5.30 -25.53 9.04
C GLY A 203 6.55 -25.77 9.89
N PRO A 204 6.45 -26.61 10.94
CA PRO A 204 7.45 -26.72 12.02
C PRO A 204 8.86 -27.12 11.58
N ASN A 205 9.05 -27.59 10.36
CA ASN A 205 10.35 -28.01 9.81
C ASN A 205 11.02 -26.94 8.93
N THR A 206 10.45 -25.76 8.77
CA THR A 206 10.98 -24.69 7.93
C THR A 206 11.85 -23.73 8.75
N ARG A 207 12.84 -23.11 8.13
CA ARG A 207 13.62 -22.04 8.76
C ARG A 207 12.72 -20.84 9.00
N HIS A 208 12.77 -20.32 10.22
CA HIS A 208 11.88 -19.27 10.67
C HIS A 208 12.54 -17.88 10.68
N ALA A 209 13.61 -17.65 9.92
CA ALA A 209 14.29 -16.37 9.86
C ALA A 209 14.69 -15.97 8.43
N PHE A 210 14.62 -14.68 8.13
CA PHE A 210 15.12 -14.11 6.89
C PHE A 210 15.68 -12.70 7.13
N ILE A 211 16.60 -12.27 6.26
CA ILE A 211 17.20 -10.95 6.30
C ILE A 211 16.65 -10.12 5.14
N ILE A 212 16.27 -8.89 5.44
CA ILE A 212 15.68 -7.95 4.48
C ILE A 212 16.28 -6.56 4.68
N TYR A 213 16.41 -5.77 3.60
CA TYR A 213 16.93 -4.41 3.71
C TYR A 213 15.98 -3.53 4.51
N HIS A 214 14.78 -3.29 4.03
CA HIS A 214 13.73 -2.51 4.70
C HIS A 214 12.64 -3.45 5.26
N PRO A 215 12.14 -3.26 6.51
CA PRO A 215 11.27 -4.21 7.21
C PRO A 215 9.82 -4.21 6.71
N ALA A 216 9.58 -4.53 5.44
CA ALA A 216 8.24 -4.48 4.85
C ALA A 216 7.37 -5.74 5.06
N LEU A 217 7.87 -6.80 5.71
CA LEU A 217 7.17 -8.08 5.83
C LEU A 217 6.81 -8.46 7.28
N THR A 218 6.71 -7.48 8.17
CA THR A 218 6.51 -7.69 9.61
C THR A 218 5.19 -8.42 9.91
N TYR A 219 4.10 -8.07 9.21
CA TYR A 219 2.81 -8.74 9.37
C TYR A 219 2.83 -10.18 8.86
N LEU A 220 3.50 -10.43 7.72
CA LEU A 220 3.73 -11.79 7.22
C LEU A 220 4.54 -12.60 8.25
N ALA A 221 5.61 -12.01 8.77
CA ALA A 221 6.48 -12.67 9.75
C ALA A 221 5.72 -13.03 11.03
N ARG A 222 4.93 -12.09 11.58
CA ARG A 222 4.07 -12.34 12.75
C ARG A 222 3.10 -13.50 12.50
N ASP A 223 2.41 -13.47 11.37
CA ASP A 223 1.30 -14.37 11.11
C ASP A 223 1.73 -15.82 10.88
N TYR A 224 2.98 -16.01 10.44
CA TYR A 224 3.53 -17.36 10.17
C TYR A 224 4.74 -17.72 11.04
N GLY A 225 4.99 -16.98 12.13
CA GLY A 225 6.05 -17.31 13.10
C GLY A 225 7.46 -17.16 12.55
N LEU A 226 7.69 -16.23 11.63
CA LEU A 226 8.99 -15.95 11.04
C LEU A 226 9.71 -14.83 11.80
N GLN A 227 11.03 -14.88 11.82
CA GLN A 227 11.87 -13.80 12.33
C GLN A 227 12.38 -12.94 11.18
N GLN A 228 11.87 -11.72 11.03
CA GLN A 228 12.40 -10.72 10.12
C GLN A 228 13.59 -10.01 10.77
N ILE A 229 14.72 -9.95 10.05
CA ILE A 229 15.93 -9.21 10.45
C ILE A 229 16.12 -8.11 9.44
N ALA A 230 15.87 -6.85 9.85
CA ALA A 230 16.02 -5.68 8.98
C ALA A 230 17.43 -5.13 9.04
N LEU A 231 17.97 -4.72 7.88
CA LEU A 231 19.24 -4.00 7.79
C LEU A 231 19.06 -2.52 8.11
N GLU A 232 18.04 -1.93 7.53
CA GLU A 232 17.68 -0.54 7.77
C GLU A 232 17.08 -0.37 9.17
N ASN A 233 17.43 0.72 9.80
CA ASN A 233 16.85 1.14 11.08
C ASN A 233 16.32 2.57 10.95
N GLU A 234 15.00 2.76 11.09
CA GLU A 234 14.33 4.07 11.03
C GLU A 234 14.62 4.88 9.75
N GLY A 235 14.65 4.23 8.59
CA GLY A 235 14.95 4.92 7.32
C GLY A 235 16.42 5.30 7.14
N LYS A 236 17.32 4.82 8.01
CA LYS A 236 18.76 5.13 7.98
C LYS A 236 19.60 3.92 7.61
N GLU A 237 20.72 4.19 6.95
CA GLU A 237 21.73 3.15 6.73
C GLU A 237 22.24 2.57 8.07
N PRO A 238 22.51 1.26 8.13
CA PRO A 238 22.97 0.61 9.35
C PRO A 238 24.31 1.16 9.82
N SER A 239 24.45 1.43 11.12
CA SER A 239 25.75 1.73 11.73
C SER A 239 26.69 0.53 11.66
N ALA A 240 28.00 0.76 11.77
CA ALA A 240 29.01 -0.32 11.77
C ALA A 240 28.77 -1.36 12.88
N GLU A 241 28.30 -0.92 14.05
CA GLU A 241 27.95 -1.82 15.15
C GLU A 241 26.69 -2.64 14.85
N HIS A 242 25.65 -2.01 14.31
CA HIS A 242 24.43 -2.69 13.89
C HIS A 242 24.75 -3.73 12.80
N MET A 243 25.54 -3.36 11.80
CA MET A 243 25.99 -4.27 10.76
C MET A 243 26.73 -5.50 11.31
N ARG A 244 27.61 -5.32 12.29
CA ARG A 244 28.31 -6.45 12.92
C ARG A 244 27.33 -7.40 13.58
N ARG A 245 26.35 -6.89 14.36
CA ARG A 245 25.30 -7.73 14.97
C ARG A 245 24.49 -8.51 13.94
N ILE A 246 24.14 -7.86 12.83
CA ILE A 246 23.41 -8.53 11.74
C ILE A 246 24.24 -9.64 11.09
N ILE A 247 25.51 -9.40 10.82
CA ILE A 247 26.43 -10.40 10.26
C ILE A 247 26.51 -11.62 11.17
N ASP A 248 26.69 -11.42 12.47
CA ASP A 248 26.77 -12.48 13.45
C ASP A 248 25.45 -13.26 13.52
N THR A 249 24.33 -12.56 13.53
CA THR A 249 23.00 -13.18 13.53
C THR A 249 22.75 -13.98 12.24
N ALA A 250 23.08 -13.41 11.08
CA ALA A 250 22.93 -14.10 9.79
C ALA A 250 23.75 -15.39 9.72
N ARG A 251 24.98 -15.36 10.25
CA ARG A 251 25.85 -16.55 10.35
C ARG A 251 25.29 -17.60 11.31
N ASN A 252 24.87 -17.18 12.50
CA ASN A 252 24.32 -18.09 13.50
C ASN A 252 23.05 -18.79 13.03
N LEU A 253 22.20 -18.09 12.28
CA LEU A 253 20.97 -18.60 11.69
C LEU A 253 21.18 -19.25 10.31
N ASN A 254 22.43 -19.26 9.80
CA ASN A 254 22.78 -19.75 8.46
C ASN A 254 21.88 -19.17 7.36
N LEU A 255 21.66 -17.85 7.37
CA LEU A 255 20.86 -17.18 6.35
C LEU A 255 21.63 -17.15 5.02
N THR A 256 20.93 -17.38 3.92
CA THR A 256 21.55 -17.62 2.61
C THR A 256 21.24 -16.55 1.60
N LYS A 257 20.32 -15.61 1.91
CA LYS A 257 19.86 -14.55 0.99
C LYS A 257 19.59 -13.28 1.76
N LEU A 258 19.89 -12.13 1.11
CA LEU A 258 19.46 -10.81 1.53
C LEU A 258 18.34 -10.35 0.61
N PHE A 259 17.12 -10.19 1.13
CA PHE A 259 16.01 -9.61 0.39
C PHE A 259 16.09 -8.09 0.38
N TYR A 260 15.73 -7.47 -0.73
CA TYR A 260 15.69 -6.01 -0.84
C TYR A 260 14.60 -5.54 -1.80
N GLN A 261 14.10 -4.35 -1.57
CA GLN A 261 13.13 -3.70 -2.45
C GLN A 261 13.85 -2.82 -3.48
N ARG A 262 13.32 -2.76 -4.70
CA ARG A 262 13.94 -2.05 -5.84
C ARG A 262 14.04 -0.54 -5.65
N GLN A 263 13.34 0.04 -4.69
CA GLN A 263 13.38 1.44 -4.32
C GLN A 263 14.73 1.86 -3.70
N PHE A 264 15.47 0.91 -3.16
CA PHE A 264 16.75 1.17 -2.51
C PHE A 264 17.93 1.07 -3.47
N SER A 265 19.01 1.79 -3.13
CA SER A 265 20.22 1.82 -3.94
C SER A 265 20.84 0.43 -4.08
N LYS A 266 20.90 -0.05 -5.33
CA LYS A 266 21.52 -1.35 -5.61
C LYS A 266 22.99 -1.41 -5.17
N SER A 267 23.73 -0.31 -5.26
CA SER A 267 25.14 -0.25 -4.82
C SER A 267 25.28 -0.47 -3.32
N THR A 268 24.43 0.12 -2.51
CA THR A 268 24.38 -0.10 -1.06
C THR A 268 24.02 -1.55 -0.74
N VAL A 269 22.96 -2.08 -1.35
CA VAL A 269 22.56 -3.48 -1.17
C VAL A 269 23.67 -4.46 -1.56
N ASP A 270 24.33 -4.25 -2.70
CA ASP A 270 25.43 -5.11 -3.16
C ASP A 270 26.65 -5.04 -2.22
N ALA A 271 26.94 -3.89 -1.63
CA ALA A 271 28.01 -3.76 -0.64
C ALA A 271 27.70 -4.56 0.62
N LEU A 272 26.45 -4.50 1.12
CA LEU A 272 25.98 -5.25 2.26
C LEU A 272 25.94 -6.76 1.99
N ALA A 273 25.48 -7.17 0.82
CA ALA A 273 25.46 -8.58 0.39
C ALA A 273 26.87 -9.17 0.34
N ARG A 274 27.87 -8.40 -0.17
CA ARG A 274 29.29 -8.82 -0.13
C ARG A 274 29.83 -8.98 1.28
N GLU A 275 29.48 -8.06 2.17
CA GLU A 275 29.92 -8.13 3.60
C GLU A 275 29.30 -9.36 4.31
N LEU A 276 28.02 -9.63 4.03
CA LEU A 276 27.30 -10.81 4.53
C LEU A 276 27.73 -12.11 3.84
N LYS A 277 28.39 -12.02 2.66
CA LYS A 277 28.76 -13.15 1.79
C LYS A 277 27.57 -13.98 1.32
N ILE A 278 26.42 -13.33 1.08
CA ILE A 278 25.20 -13.94 0.54
C ILE A 278 24.67 -13.13 -0.64
N PRO A 279 23.93 -13.74 -1.58
CA PRO A 279 23.34 -13.02 -2.70
C PRO A 279 22.21 -12.07 -2.24
N ALA A 280 22.09 -10.93 -2.93
CA ALA A 280 20.95 -10.03 -2.83
C ALA A 280 19.84 -10.48 -3.78
N VAL A 281 18.63 -10.64 -3.27
CA VAL A 281 17.44 -11.08 -4.02
C VAL A 281 16.39 -9.97 -4.00
N PRO A 282 16.02 -9.43 -5.17
CA PRO A 282 15.00 -8.39 -5.23
C PRO A 282 13.60 -8.96 -4.97
N ILE A 283 12.81 -8.22 -4.20
CA ILE A 283 11.38 -8.45 -4.01
C ILE A 283 10.62 -7.12 -4.19
N ASP A 284 9.33 -7.19 -4.45
CA ASP A 284 8.48 -6.00 -4.54
C ASP A 284 7.23 -6.12 -3.65
N PRO A 285 7.32 -5.73 -2.36
CA PRO A 285 6.17 -5.74 -1.45
C PRO A 285 5.00 -4.84 -1.86
N LEU A 286 5.20 -3.96 -2.86
CA LEU A 286 4.19 -3.06 -3.41
C LEU A 286 3.58 -3.57 -4.73
N ALA A 287 3.93 -4.79 -5.17
CA ALA A 287 3.31 -5.36 -6.37
C ALA A 287 1.79 -5.45 -6.22
N PRO A 288 1.02 -5.11 -7.27
CA PRO A 288 -0.44 -5.05 -7.18
C PRO A 288 -1.10 -6.35 -6.73
N ASP A 289 -0.76 -7.48 -7.38
CA ASP A 289 -1.35 -8.80 -7.08
C ASP A 289 -0.83 -9.34 -5.75
N VAL A 290 -1.50 -8.94 -4.67
CA VAL A 290 -1.12 -9.31 -3.29
C VAL A 290 -1.12 -10.82 -3.05
N ILE A 291 -1.95 -11.60 -3.78
CA ILE A 291 -2.02 -13.05 -3.60
C ILE A 291 -0.76 -13.73 -4.17
N ASN A 292 -0.52 -13.52 -5.47
CA ASN A 292 0.61 -14.16 -6.13
C ASN A 292 1.94 -13.62 -5.60
N ASN A 293 2.03 -12.31 -5.36
CA ASN A 293 3.24 -11.69 -4.84
C ASN A 293 3.61 -12.22 -3.43
N THR A 294 2.64 -12.30 -2.51
CA THR A 294 2.89 -12.84 -1.17
C THR A 294 3.33 -14.29 -1.23
N LEU A 295 2.72 -15.10 -2.10
CA LEU A 295 3.10 -16.50 -2.30
C LEU A 295 4.53 -16.64 -2.85
N GLU A 296 4.89 -15.83 -3.87
CA GLU A 296 6.23 -15.84 -4.47
C GLU A 296 7.30 -15.42 -3.45
N ILE A 297 7.09 -14.33 -2.72
CA ILE A 297 8.00 -13.88 -1.67
C ILE A 297 8.14 -14.97 -0.59
N SER A 298 7.05 -15.58 -0.16
CA SER A 298 7.06 -16.63 0.84
C SER A 298 7.83 -17.87 0.37
N LYS A 299 7.68 -18.28 -0.88
CA LYS A 299 8.48 -19.38 -1.47
C LYS A 299 9.97 -19.05 -1.51
N LEU A 300 10.34 -17.79 -1.82
CA LEU A 300 11.74 -17.35 -1.79
C LEU A 300 12.33 -17.40 -0.37
N ILE A 301 11.53 -17.04 0.65
CA ILE A 301 11.95 -17.12 2.06
C ILE A 301 12.10 -18.58 2.52
N ALA A 302 11.19 -19.45 2.14
CA ALA A 302 11.21 -20.86 2.53
C ALA A 302 12.31 -21.68 1.86
N GLN A 303 12.82 -21.27 0.71
CA GLN A 303 13.92 -21.95 0.03
C GLN A 303 15.23 -21.72 0.79
N PRO A 304 16.08 -22.75 0.93
CA PRO A 304 17.39 -22.66 1.58
C PRO A 304 18.38 -21.78 0.81
#